data_21fe8f4a16c3c505ac4711c4b3f83635
#
_entry.id   21fe8f4a16c3c505ac4711c4b3f83635
#
_cell.length_a   1.000
_cell.length_b   1.000
_cell.length_c   1.000
_cell.angle_alpha   90.00
_cell.angle_beta   90.00
_cell.angle_gamma   90.00
#
_symmetry.space_group_name_H-M   'P 1'
#
loop_
_entity.id
_entity.type
_entity.pdbx_description
1 polymer ?
#
loop_
_entity_poly.entity_id
_entity_poly.type
_entity_poly.pdbx_seq_one_letter_code
_entity_poly.pdbx_strand_id
1 'polypeptide(L)'
;EKSLYLEGVAPILKDSTMGYGIWTYRDYGDNKLFNAQFALGMDGWRFSGGSYIAEDETGKSAMIPSGGNIYQNLGGRMTGNTGKDTYVKLRTGAEEKCRLTIRMGSQTRTVDVKEERKVELKFSNCQPSDVTISVSGGKGAYVDDIQVYTFVTRGELYNMDGSEGKCIEALRKIT
;
A
#
# COMPACT_ATOMS: atom_id res chain seq x y z
N GLU A 1 -9.88 -23.77 -1.20
CA GLU A 1 -9.04 -24.74 -0.42
C GLU A 1 -9.09 -24.44 1.08
N LYS A 2 -8.87 -23.18 1.56
CA LYS A 2 -8.90 -22.86 3.00
C LYS A 2 -10.27 -23.07 3.65
N SER A 3 -11.35 -22.74 2.96
CA SER A 3 -12.72 -22.97 3.46
C SER A 3 -12.98 -24.45 3.69
N LEU A 4 -12.62 -25.31 2.71
CA LEU A 4 -12.74 -26.76 2.84
C LEU A 4 -11.90 -27.33 3.98
N TYR A 5 -10.69 -26.80 4.16
CA TYR A 5 -9.85 -27.18 5.29
C TYR A 5 -10.51 -26.83 6.62
N LEU A 6 -11.02 -25.61 6.78
CA LEU A 6 -11.71 -25.17 7.99
C LEU A 6 -12.95 -25.99 8.26
N GLU A 7 -13.74 -26.33 7.25
CA GLU A 7 -14.93 -27.20 7.37
C GLU A 7 -14.55 -28.60 7.86
N GLY A 8 -13.43 -29.14 7.38
CA GLY A 8 -12.93 -30.45 7.80
C GLY A 8 -12.41 -30.49 9.24
N VAL A 9 -11.76 -29.41 9.69
CA VAL A 9 -11.20 -29.36 11.04
C VAL A 9 -12.14 -28.78 12.10
N ALA A 10 -13.20 -28.10 11.70
CA ALA A 10 -14.16 -27.45 12.63
C ALA A 10 -14.71 -28.41 13.70
N PRO A 11 -15.19 -29.63 13.38
CA PRO A 11 -15.67 -30.56 14.40
C PRO A 11 -14.58 -30.95 15.41
N ILE A 12 -13.35 -31.18 14.91
CA ILE A 12 -12.21 -31.57 15.74
C ILE A 12 -11.84 -30.44 16.71
N LEU A 13 -11.79 -29.19 16.23
CA LEU A 13 -11.51 -28.03 17.05
C LEU A 13 -12.56 -27.83 18.14
N LYS A 14 -13.84 -27.99 17.78
CA LYS A 14 -14.94 -27.84 18.71
C LYS A 14 -14.89 -28.85 19.87
N ASP A 15 -14.56 -30.08 19.58
CA ASP A 15 -14.60 -31.17 20.56
C ASP A 15 -13.29 -31.36 21.33
N SER A 16 -12.16 -30.91 20.81
CA SER A 16 -10.83 -31.27 21.30
C SER A 16 -10.03 -30.13 21.88
N THR A 17 -10.51 -28.86 21.78
CA THR A 17 -9.72 -27.69 22.20
C THR A 17 -10.49 -26.79 23.18
N MET A 18 -9.76 -26.16 24.11
CA MET A 18 -10.29 -25.10 24.96
C MET A 18 -10.34 -23.72 24.24
N GLY A 19 -9.74 -23.64 23.06
CA GLY A 19 -9.71 -22.44 22.24
C GLY A 19 -8.76 -22.59 21.05
N TYR A 20 -8.89 -21.69 20.11
CA TYR A 20 -8.04 -21.63 18.92
C TYR A 20 -7.84 -20.18 18.48
N GLY A 21 -6.75 -19.94 17.76
CA GLY A 21 -6.46 -18.65 17.14
C GLY A 21 -6.34 -18.81 15.64
N ILE A 22 -6.90 -17.86 14.89
CA ILE A 22 -6.79 -17.84 13.44
C ILE A 22 -5.87 -16.71 13.02
N TRP A 23 -4.85 -17.05 12.26
CA TRP A 23 -3.97 -16.15 11.55
C TRP A 23 -4.27 -16.27 10.04
N THR A 24 -4.70 -15.26 9.37
CA THR A 24 -4.92 -13.85 9.70
C THR A 24 -6.40 -13.51 9.57
N TYR A 25 -6.84 -12.59 10.44
CA TYR A 25 -8.24 -12.19 10.49
C TYR A 25 -8.71 -11.42 9.26
N ARG A 26 -7.84 -10.60 8.69
CA ARG A 26 -8.11 -9.74 7.53
C ARG A 26 -6.99 -9.84 6.52
N ASP A 27 -7.34 -9.66 5.24
CA ASP A 27 -6.33 -9.43 4.21
C ASP A 27 -5.48 -8.21 4.56
N TYR A 28 -4.19 -8.31 4.35
CA TYR A 28 -3.26 -7.21 4.57
C TYR A 28 -2.24 -7.10 3.46
N GLY A 29 -1.81 -5.86 3.20
CA GLY A 29 -0.68 -5.55 2.34
C GLY A 29 0.55 -5.27 3.20
N ASP A 30 1.66 -5.92 2.90
CA ASP A 30 2.95 -5.62 3.50
C ASP A 30 3.58 -4.45 2.76
N ASN A 31 3.64 -3.28 3.42
CA ASN A 31 4.24 -2.09 2.82
C ASN A 31 5.74 -2.32 2.58
N LYS A 32 6.15 -2.22 1.33
CA LYS A 32 7.53 -2.45 0.89
C LYS A 32 8.42 -1.20 0.99
N LEU A 33 7.83 -0.05 1.33
CA LEU A 33 8.58 1.18 1.53
C LEU A 33 9.17 1.26 2.94
N PHE A 34 10.34 1.81 3.01
CA PHE A 34 10.94 2.28 4.25
C PHE A 34 10.54 3.75 4.45
N ASN A 35 10.31 4.15 5.71
CA ASN A 35 9.98 5.52 6.09
C ASN A 35 8.84 6.13 5.24
N ALA A 36 7.76 5.38 5.11
CA ALA A 36 6.64 5.67 4.22
C ALA A 36 5.79 6.90 4.64
N GLN A 37 5.89 7.30 5.91
CA GLN A 37 5.23 8.45 6.52
C GLN A 37 6.22 9.58 6.83
N PHE A 38 7.44 9.49 6.32
CA PHE A 38 8.49 10.48 6.50
C PHE A 38 8.83 10.81 7.97
N ALA A 39 8.48 9.96 8.93
CA ALA A 39 8.77 10.15 10.35
C ALA A 39 10.26 10.36 10.63
N LEU A 40 11.13 9.71 9.84
CA LEU A 40 12.59 9.86 9.88
C LEU A 40 13.12 10.91 8.88
N GLY A 41 12.28 11.88 8.49
CA GLY A 41 12.65 12.88 7.50
C GLY A 41 12.89 12.26 6.12
N MET A 42 14.03 12.56 5.51
CA MET A 42 14.38 12.10 4.16
C MET A 42 15.00 10.68 4.12
N ASP A 43 15.24 10.06 5.27
CA ASP A 43 15.90 8.76 5.34
C ASP A 43 15.25 7.69 4.46
N GLY A 44 16.08 7.03 3.64
CA GLY A 44 15.64 6.02 2.66
C GLY A 44 15.05 6.59 1.37
N TRP A 45 14.83 7.89 1.29
CA TRP A 45 14.34 8.59 0.11
C TRP A 45 15.40 9.50 -0.51
N ARG A 46 15.38 9.61 -1.83
CA ARG A 46 16.14 10.63 -2.57
C ARG A 46 15.18 11.69 -3.05
N PHE A 47 15.49 12.93 -2.76
CA PHE A 47 14.73 14.11 -3.12
C PHE A 47 15.47 14.89 -4.21
N SER A 48 14.76 15.37 -5.21
CA SER A 48 15.33 16.22 -6.26
C SER A 48 14.34 17.27 -6.77
N GLY A 49 14.85 18.23 -7.55
CA GLY A 49 14.01 19.30 -8.12
C GLY A 49 13.38 20.20 -7.05
N GLY A 50 14.10 20.45 -5.94
CA GLY A 50 13.61 21.30 -4.86
C GLY A 50 12.59 20.64 -3.92
N SER A 51 12.40 19.31 -4.02
CA SER A 51 11.53 18.57 -3.09
C SER A 51 12.11 18.58 -1.68
N TYR A 52 11.24 18.63 -0.67
CA TYR A 52 11.64 18.74 0.75
C TYR A 52 10.59 18.10 1.67
N ILE A 53 10.92 17.94 2.94
CA ILE A 53 9.97 17.52 3.99
C ILE A 53 9.33 18.77 4.59
N ALA A 54 8.00 18.81 4.56
CA ALA A 54 7.19 19.73 5.35
C ALA A 54 6.70 19.03 6.61
N GLU A 55 6.55 19.80 7.68
CA GLU A 55 6.00 19.32 8.96
C GLU A 55 4.91 20.28 9.42
N ASP A 56 3.77 19.72 9.83
CA ASP A 56 2.66 20.44 10.41
C ASP A 56 2.09 19.70 11.63
N GLU A 57 0.95 20.14 12.16
CA GLU A 57 0.29 19.52 13.32
C GLU A 57 -0.13 18.06 13.07
N THR A 58 -0.28 17.65 11.82
CA THR A 58 -0.68 16.29 11.44
C THR A 58 0.49 15.35 11.21
N GLY A 59 1.71 15.88 11.15
CA GLY A 59 2.95 15.11 10.94
C GLY A 59 3.80 15.61 9.79
N LYS A 60 4.60 14.72 9.22
CA LYS A 60 5.51 15.02 8.11
C LYS A 60 4.98 14.54 6.78
N SER A 61 5.19 15.34 5.75
CA SER A 61 4.86 14.99 4.37
C SER A 61 5.99 15.41 3.42
N ALA A 62 6.09 14.79 2.25
CA ALA A 62 7.01 15.23 1.22
C ALA A 62 6.32 16.25 0.31
N MET A 63 6.88 17.46 0.27
CA MET A 63 6.49 18.49 -0.69
C MET A 63 7.31 18.34 -1.97
N ILE A 64 6.62 18.21 -3.09
CA ILE A 64 7.21 18.02 -4.42
C ILE A 64 6.80 19.19 -5.30
N PRO A 65 7.65 20.20 -5.50
CA PRO A 65 7.40 21.29 -6.45
C PRO A 65 7.20 20.78 -7.88
N SER A 66 6.64 21.62 -8.73
CA SER A 66 6.57 21.33 -10.16
C SER A 66 7.95 21.10 -10.76
N GLY A 67 8.14 19.94 -11.40
CA GLY A 67 9.44 19.47 -11.90
C GLY A 67 10.29 18.70 -10.86
N GLY A 68 9.82 18.64 -9.61
CA GLY A 68 10.48 17.85 -8.56
C GLY A 68 10.08 16.37 -8.57
N ASN A 69 10.83 15.58 -7.83
CA ASN A 69 10.51 14.18 -7.57
C ASN A 69 11.11 13.65 -6.26
N ILE A 70 10.55 12.55 -5.81
CA ILE A 70 11.11 11.70 -4.77
C ILE A 70 11.26 10.29 -5.29
N TYR A 71 12.27 9.58 -4.81
CA TYR A 71 12.63 8.24 -5.27
C TYR A 71 13.02 7.35 -4.10
N GLN A 72 12.59 6.09 -4.14
CA GLN A 72 13.11 5.05 -3.25
C GLN A 72 13.42 3.77 -4.03
N ASN A 73 14.59 3.19 -3.75
CA ASN A 73 14.94 1.86 -4.19
C ASN A 73 14.27 0.83 -3.26
N LEU A 74 13.52 -0.10 -3.82
CA LEU A 74 12.84 -1.15 -3.08
C LEU A 74 13.75 -2.36 -2.81
N GLY A 75 14.91 -2.41 -3.50
CA GLY A 75 15.85 -3.52 -3.37
C GLY A 75 15.19 -4.87 -3.61
N GLY A 76 15.57 -5.86 -2.81
CA GLY A 76 14.99 -7.20 -2.87
C GLY A 76 13.61 -7.35 -2.20
N ARG A 77 13.02 -6.28 -1.66
CA ARG A 77 11.75 -6.34 -0.90
C ARG A 77 10.56 -6.80 -1.74
N MET A 78 10.64 -6.64 -3.06
CA MET A 78 9.62 -7.06 -4.01
C MET A 78 9.91 -8.43 -4.65
N THR A 79 10.93 -9.14 -4.20
CA THR A 79 11.24 -10.49 -4.72
C THR A 79 10.08 -11.45 -4.52
N GLY A 80 9.86 -12.32 -5.49
CA GLY A 80 8.75 -13.29 -5.46
C GLY A 80 7.40 -12.73 -5.91
N ASN A 81 7.34 -11.48 -6.37
CA ASN A 81 6.11 -10.85 -6.87
C ASN A 81 5.90 -10.99 -8.37
N THR A 82 6.75 -11.76 -9.07
CA THR A 82 6.62 -11.98 -10.51
C THR A 82 5.23 -12.50 -10.86
N GLY A 83 4.58 -11.85 -11.82
CA GLY A 83 3.21 -12.16 -12.23
C GLY A 83 2.12 -11.69 -11.26
N LYS A 84 2.46 -10.93 -10.23
CA LYS A 84 1.49 -10.35 -9.29
C LYS A 84 1.25 -8.88 -9.57
N ASP A 85 0.09 -8.41 -9.13
CA ASP A 85 -0.24 -7.00 -9.17
C ASP A 85 0.41 -6.30 -7.97
N THR A 86 0.94 -5.11 -8.22
CA THR A 86 1.43 -4.21 -7.18
C THR A 86 0.49 -3.02 -7.07
N TYR A 87 0.20 -2.61 -5.85
CA TYR A 87 -0.66 -1.47 -5.55
C TYR A 87 0.14 -0.38 -4.89
N VAL A 88 -0.17 0.86 -5.26
CA VAL A 88 0.35 2.06 -4.60
C VAL A 88 -0.83 2.82 -4.03
N LYS A 89 -0.81 3.07 -2.73
CA LYS A 89 -1.72 3.99 -2.05
C LYS A 89 -0.93 5.16 -1.52
N LEU A 90 -1.52 6.34 -1.55
CA LEU A 90 -0.95 7.52 -0.91
C LEU A 90 -2.03 8.57 -0.65
N ARG A 91 -1.74 9.48 0.28
CA ARG A 91 -2.47 10.74 0.49
C ARG A 91 -1.73 11.84 -0.26
N THR A 92 -2.45 12.69 -0.95
CA THR A 92 -1.88 13.80 -1.71
C THR A 92 -2.86 14.96 -1.82
N GLY A 93 -2.35 16.16 -1.99
CA GLY A 93 -3.13 17.35 -2.28
C GLY A 93 -2.24 18.44 -2.87
N ALA A 94 -2.88 19.46 -3.47
CA ALA A 94 -2.21 20.58 -4.10
C ALA A 94 -3.07 21.86 -3.98
N GLU A 95 -2.42 23.02 -3.85
CA GLU A 95 -3.11 24.32 -3.90
C GLU A 95 -3.60 24.67 -5.30
N GLU A 96 -2.84 24.30 -6.32
CA GLU A 96 -3.15 24.50 -7.73
C GLU A 96 -3.18 23.15 -8.44
N LYS A 97 -4.06 23.02 -9.44
CA LYS A 97 -4.14 21.79 -10.22
C LYS A 97 -2.77 21.41 -10.79
N CYS A 98 -2.32 20.22 -10.46
CA CYS A 98 -1.07 19.63 -10.95
C CYS A 98 -1.30 18.17 -11.36
N ARG A 99 -0.28 17.57 -11.93
CA ARG A 99 -0.25 16.16 -12.31
C ARG A 99 0.79 15.42 -11.49
N LEU A 100 0.33 14.44 -10.73
CA LEU A 100 1.16 13.48 -10.03
C LEU A 100 1.44 12.31 -10.97
N THR A 101 2.71 11.95 -11.11
CA THR A 101 3.17 10.81 -11.92
C THR A 101 3.88 9.82 -11.01
N ILE A 102 3.40 8.58 -10.97
CA ILE A 102 4.01 7.49 -10.20
C ILE A 102 4.57 6.49 -11.18
N ARG A 103 5.88 6.25 -11.10
CA ARG A 103 6.60 5.25 -11.88
C ARG A 103 7.03 4.11 -10.97
N MET A 104 6.74 2.89 -11.39
CA MET A 104 7.10 1.63 -10.75
C MET A 104 7.83 0.75 -11.77
N GLY A 105 9.15 0.69 -11.67
CA GLY A 105 9.95 0.04 -12.72
C GLY A 105 9.70 0.68 -14.10
N SER A 106 9.23 -0.11 -15.06
CA SER A 106 8.92 0.36 -16.41
C SER A 106 7.50 0.91 -16.58
N GLN A 107 6.63 0.75 -15.61
CA GLN A 107 5.23 1.20 -15.70
C GLN A 107 5.04 2.57 -15.07
N THR A 108 4.15 3.36 -15.66
CA THR A 108 3.81 4.71 -15.20
C THR A 108 2.29 4.88 -15.09
N ARG A 109 1.85 5.58 -14.05
CA ARG A 109 0.46 6.02 -13.84
C ARG A 109 0.44 7.48 -13.49
N THR A 110 -0.59 8.19 -13.92
CA THR A 110 -0.76 9.63 -13.68
C THR A 110 -2.10 9.92 -13.04
N VAL A 111 -2.13 10.90 -12.15
CA VAL A 111 -3.34 11.38 -11.50
C VAL A 111 -3.32 12.91 -11.47
N ASP A 112 -4.41 13.54 -11.87
CA ASP A 112 -4.60 14.98 -11.68
C ASP A 112 -4.99 15.23 -10.20
N VAL A 113 -4.28 16.15 -9.56
CA VAL A 113 -4.46 16.52 -8.15
C VAL A 113 -4.81 18.02 -8.07
N LYS A 114 -5.82 18.36 -7.28
CA LYS A 114 -6.20 19.73 -6.96
C LYS A 114 -6.50 19.88 -5.47
N GLU A 115 -7.19 18.91 -4.90
CA GLU A 115 -7.61 18.89 -3.51
C GLU A 115 -7.02 17.68 -2.81
N GLU A 116 -7.07 17.67 -1.48
CA GLU A 116 -6.64 16.51 -0.71
C GLU A 116 -7.48 15.28 -1.09
N ARG A 117 -6.78 14.19 -1.37
CA ARG A 117 -7.40 12.92 -1.71
C ARG A 117 -6.50 11.73 -1.40
N LYS A 118 -7.12 10.59 -1.17
CA LYS A 118 -6.44 9.30 -1.21
C LYS A 118 -6.45 8.78 -2.64
N VAL A 119 -5.30 8.30 -3.08
CA VAL A 119 -5.07 7.72 -4.40
C VAL A 119 -4.70 6.26 -4.24
N GLU A 120 -5.31 5.40 -5.04
CA GLU A 120 -4.92 4.00 -5.16
C GLU A 120 -4.71 3.67 -6.64
N LEU A 121 -3.56 3.12 -6.97
CA LEU A 121 -3.17 2.77 -8.33
C LEU A 121 -2.71 1.33 -8.39
N LYS A 122 -3.14 0.63 -9.44
CA LYS A 122 -2.75 -0.75 -9.73
C LYS A 122 -1.71 -0.79 -10.85
N PHE A 123 -0.66 -1.56 -10.64
CA PHE A 123 0.38 -1.90 -11.60
C PHE A 123 0.34 -3.41 -11.82
N SER A 124 -0.18 -3.83 -12.96
CA SER A 124 -0.40 -5.25 -13.26
C SER A 124 0.89 -5.94 -13.66
N ASN A 125 1.10 -7.16 -13.17
CA ASN A 125 2.31 -7.97 -13.43
C ASN A 125 3.60 -7.17 -13.21
N CYS A 126 3.62 -6.34 -12.16
CA CYS A 126 4.72 -5.44 -11.87
C CYS A 126 5.56 -5.98 -10.72
N GLN A 127 6.87 -6.13 -10.96
CA GLN A 127 7.87 -6.42 -9.95
C GLN A 127 8.86 -5.25 -9.92
N PRO A 128 8.51 -4.15 -9.25
CA PRO A 128 9.34 -2.95 -9.30
C PRO A 128 10.59 -3.11 -8.43
N SER A 129 11.71 -2.61 -8.96
CA SER A 129 12.95 -2.40 -8.19
C SER A 129 12.97 -1.05 -7.48
N ASP A 130 12.14 -0.13 -7.93
CA ASP A 130 12.08 1.24 -7.44
C ASP A 130 10.68 1.85 -7.56
N VAL A 131 10.47 2.94 -6.84
CA VAL A 131 9.34 3.85 -7.00
C VAL A 131 9.84 5.28 -7.15
N THR A 132 9.27 5.98 -8.12
CA THR A 132 9.48 7.42 -8.32
C THR A 132 8.13 8.11 -8.31
N ILE A 133 8.02 9.19 -7.55
CA ILE A 133 6.84 10.06 -7.54
C ILE A 133 7.30 11.44 -7.98
N SER A 134 6.72 11.98 -9.03
CA SER A 134 7.05 13.29 -9.60
C SER A 134 5.80 14.13 -9.82
N VAL A 135 5.97 15.45 -9.83
CA VAL A 135 4.89 16.40 -10.02
C VAL A 135 5.19 17.32 -11.19
N SER A 136 4.18 17.62 -11.99
CA SER A 136 4.26 18.62 -13.08
C SER A 136 3.03 19.50 -13.08
N GLY A 137 3.22 20.77 -13.41
CA GLY A 137 2.18 21.80 -13.39
C GLY A 137 1.87 22.34 -11.98
N GLY A 138 1.17 23.45 -11.93
CA GLY A 138 0.86 24.16 -10.68
C GLY A 138 2.11 24.52 -9.88
N LYS A 139 1.94 24.71 -8.57
CA LYS A 139 3.03 24.97 -7.62
C LYS A 139 3.70 23.69 -7.09
N GLY A 140 3.08 22.53 -7.32
CA GLY A 140 3.51 21.25 -6.75
C GLY A 140 2.39 20.58 -5.95
N ALA A 141 2.74 19.46 -5.31
CA ALA A 141 1.85 18.70 -4.45
C ALA A 141 2.60 18.15 -3.24
N TYR A 142 1.88 17.92 -2.16
CA TYR A 142 2.39 17.07 -1.08
C TYR A 142 2.01 15.61 -1.31
N VAL A 143 2.80 14.71 -0.78
CA VAL A 143 2.49 13.28 -0.69
C VAL A 143 2.84 12.76 0.70
N ASP A 144 2.01 11.84 1.20
CA ASP A 144 2.15 11.23 2.51
C ASP A 144 1.48 9.86 2.54
N ASP A 145 1.67 9.08 3.63
CA ASP A 145 1.09 7.76 3.83
C ASP A 145 1.29 6.83 2.61
N ILE A 146 2.49 6.84 2.06
CA ILE A 146 2.77 6.08 0.84
C ILE A 146 2.87 4.60 1.18
N GLN A 147 2.12 3.78 0.48
CA GLN A 147 2.15 2.32 0.61
C GLN A 147 2.39 1.69 -0.75
N VAL A 148 3.38 0.82 -0.83
CA VAL A 148 3.63 -0.04 -1.98
C VAL A 148 3.49 -1.48 -1.51
N TYR A 149 2.52 -2.21 -2.01
CA TYR A 149 2.23 -3.55 -1.51
C TYR A 149 1.71 -4.49 -2.59
N THR A 150 1.88 -5.77 -2.33
CA THR A 150 1.14 -6.86 -2.95
C THR A 150 0.43 -7.63 -1.85
N PHE A 151 -0.60 -8.36 -2.17
CA PHE A 151 -1.24 -9.21 -1.17
C PHE A 151 -0.27 -10.31 -0.76
N VAL A 152 0.15 -10.27 0.51
CA VAL A 152 1.02 -11.28 1.11
C VAL A 152 0.19 -12.49 1.54
N THR A 153 -0.99 -12.23 2.07
CA THR A 153 -1.91 -13.25 2.57
C THR A 153 -3.33 -12.84 2.20
N ARG A 154 -4.11 -13.80 1.74
CA ARG A 154 -5.55 -13.67 1.68
C ARG A 154 -6.08 -14.36 2.93
N GLY A 155 -6.46 -13.58 3.92
CA GLY A 155 -7.04 -14.08 5.18
C GLY A 155 -8.34 -14.80 4.95
N GLU A 156 -9.10 -14.37 3.96
CA GLU A 156 -10.39 -14.92 3.53
C GLU A 156 -11.48 -14.91 4.61
N LEU A 157 -11.23 -14.35 5.78
CA LEU A 157 -12.25 -14.03 6.78
C LEU A 157 -12.87 -12.67 6.47
N TYR A 158 -12.03 -11.66 6.33
CA TYR A 158 -12.45 -10.33 5.88
C TYR A 158 -11.51 -9.83 4.78
N ASN A 159 -12.08 -9.25 3.75
CA ASN A 159 -11.37 -8.55 2.70
C ASN A 159 -10.76 -7.24 3.22
N MET A 160 -9.89 -6.60 2.45
CA MET A 160 -9.26 -5.33 2.84
C MET A 160 -10.26 -4.20 3.08
N ASP A 161 -11.38 -4.20 2.36
CA ASP A 161 -12.47 -3.23 2.51
C ASP A 161 -13.35 -3.51 3.75
N GLY A 162 -13.13 -4.62 4.44
CA GLY A 162 -13.89 -5.03 5.62
C GLY A 162 -15.10 -5.91 5.32
N SER A 163 -15.38 -6.21 4.05
CA SER A 163 -16.42 -7.16 3.67
C SER A 163 -16.04 -8.59 4.09
N GLU A 164 -17.04 -9.46 4.25
CA GLU A 164 -16.83 -10.86 4.60
C GLU A 164 -16.11 -11.63 3.48
N GLY A 165 -15.08 -12.38 3.86
CA GLY A 165 -14.36 -13.27 2.98
C GLY A 165 -14.97 -14.67 2.94
N LYS A 166 -14.43 -15.52 2.07
CA LYS A 166 -14.97 -16.84 1.77
C LYS A 166 -14.97 -17.83 2.94
N CYS A 167 -14.10 -17.61 3.93
CA CYS A 167 -13.93 -18.54 5.06
C CYS A 167 -14.82 -18.21 6.26
N ILE A 168 -15.54 -17.07 6.24
CA ILE A 168 -16.33 -16.63 7.40
C ILE A 168 -17.45 -17.60 7.77
N GLU A 169 -18.12 -18.18 6.79
CA GLU A 169 -19.18 -19.16 7.02
C GLU A 169 -18.66 -20.47 7.63
N ALA A 170 -17.49 -20.94 7.15
CA ALA A 170 -16.85 -22.11 7.73
C ALA A 170 -16.45 -21.86 9.18
N LEU A 171 -16.00 -20.64 9.50
CA LEU A 171 -15.64 -20.25 10.86
C LEU A 171 -16.87 -20.22 11.79
N ARG A 172 -18.03 -19.71 11.31
CA ARG A 172 -19.28 -19.68 12.08
C ARG A 172 -19.77 -21.07 12.51
N LYS A 173 -19.35 -22.12 11.83
CA LYS A 173 -19.70 -23.51 12.20
C LYS A 173 -18.87 -24.03 13.39
N ILE A 174 -17.78 -23.35 13.75
CA ILE A 174 -16.90 -23.72 14.88
C ILE A 174 -17.42 -23.11 16.20
N THR A 175 -18.09 -21.98 16.11
CA THR A 175 -18.71 -21.31 17.27
C THR A 175 -20.11 -21.85 17.55
#